data_a28edfe7cee8cfafb72aeb5eff7e20d2
#
_entry.id   a28edfe7cee8cfafb72aeb5eff7e20d2
#
_cell.length_a   1.000
_cell.length_b   1.000
_cell.length_c   1.000
_cell.angle_alpha   90.00
_cell.angle_beta   90.00
_cell.angle_gamma   90.00
#
_symmetry.space_group_name_H-M   'P 1'
#
loop_
_entity.id
_entity.type
_entity.pdbx_description
1 polymer ?
#
loop_
_entity_poly.entity_id
_entity_poly.type
_entity_poly.pdbx_seq_one_letter_code
_entity_poly.pdbx_strand_id
1 'polypeptide(L)'
;TRTVYTSTKNISYCTATFSDNRSSVSYGQKYYPKVTVYDGSKRLVEGTDYKLTYKNSKKQEVSYCQDTGSYTVVITGINAYTGTKELTFTINGTDISKYTVTLKYASVNATGSVQTPEILSVKYGISSSLTANDYIVSYQDSNGKTVDAKNLIAPGTYKVIVTGRNGYSGSTSTTFRIVGLSQTVTVSQDSYKVYATSDYFRIDARATGEYSGFTYTSSNPAVASVSSAGYVTPKKVGRAVITVTAVGKNRYESASERVEVKVYPSKAKLSNKPWTAGKKAQLKVRWGYQDGVTKYQVRYSRDKNFKAGTYLTKTVKAHGKDYTTQSTTLTKLKRGYTYYVKVRAVYTDPVTGDNYYGSWSGWRS
;
A
#
# COMPACT_ATOMS: atom_id res chain seq x y z
N THR A 1 2.77 9.34 -75.37
CA THR A 1 3.25 9.60 -73.99
C THR A 1 3.11 8.34 -73.17
N ARG A 2 4.29 7.66 -72.94
CA ARG A 2 4.37 6.46 -72.12
C ARG A 2 4.52 6.93 -70.68
N THR A 3 3.51 6.73 -69.88
CA THR A 3 3.59 6.98 -68.42
C THR A 3 4.54 5.93 -67.84
N VAL A 4 5.74 6.34 -67.45
CA VAL A 4 6.69 5.49 -66.73
C VAL A 4 6.27 5.49 -65.27
N TYR A 5 5.65 4.42 -64.81
CA TYR A 5 5.45 4.18 -63.38
C TYR A 5 6.81 3.79 -62.80
N THR A 6 7.55 4.70 -62.21
CA THR A 6 8.70 4.40 -61.38
C THR A 6 8.17 3.83 -60.07
N SER A 7 8.34 2.53 -59.85
CA SER A 7 8.07 1.92 -58.56
C SER A 7 8.97 2.55 -57.51
N THR A 8 8.38 3.25 -56.53
CA THR A 8 9.12 3.79 -55.39
C THR A 8 9.53 2.64 -54.47
N LYS A 9 10.78 2.64 -54.03
CA LYS A 9 11.31 1.68 -53.05
C LYS A 9 11.07 2.20 -51.62
N ASN A 10 10.75 1.31 -50.69
CA ASN A 10 10.61 1.70 -49.28
C ASN A 10 11.98 1.71 -48.60
N ILE A 11 12.38 2.87 -48.07
CA ILE A 11 13.67 3.08 -47.43
C ILE A 11 13.86 2.25 -46.14
N SER A 12 12.78 1.72 -45.56
CA SER A 12 12.86 0.85 -44.41
C SER A 12 13.65 -0.42 -44.66
N TYR A 13 13.70 -0.89 -45.93
CA TYR A 13 14.47 -2.05 -46.36
C TYR A 13 15.95 -1.76 -46.64
N CYS A 14 16.32 -0.47 -46.72
CA CYS A 14 17.71 -0.06 -46.93
C CYS A 14 18.53 -0.26 -45.66
N THR A 15 19.83 -0.46 -45.79
CA THR A 15 20.74 -0.43 -44.62
C THR A 15 21.08 1.03 -44.31
N ALA A 16 21.13 1.35 -43.00
CA ALA A 16 21.53 2.68 -42.54
C ALA A 16 22.42 2.57 -41.31
N THR A 17 23.50 3.33 -41.30
CA THR A 17 24.45 3.43 -40.16
C THR A 17 24.81 4.89 -39.95
N PHE A 18 25.31 5.24 -38.78
CA PHE A 18 25.92 6.54 -38.56
C PHE A 18 27.21 6.67 -39.38
N SER A 19 27.42 7.80 -40.04
CA SER A 19 28.53 8.00 -40.97
C SER A 19 29.90 7.94 -40.31
N ASP A 20 29.98 8.20 -39.02
CA ASP A 20 31.20 8.15 -38.21
C ASP A 20 31.25 6.88 -37.33
N ASN A 21 30.33 5.92 -37.53
CA ASN A 21 30.13 4.70 -36.75
C ASN A 21 29.87 4.96 -35.25
N ARG A 22 29.47 6.17 -34.84
CA ARG A 22 29.18 6.52 -33.47
C ARG A 22 27.67 6.68 -33.27
N SER A 23 27.12 5.90 -32.37
CA SER A 23 25.71 6.04 -31.92
C SER A 23 25.61 6.97 -30.70
N SER A 24 26.71 7.54 -30.22
CA SER A 24 26.72 8.49 -29.13
C SER A 24 27.92 9.45 -29.19
N VAL A 25 27.73 10.62 -28.60
CA VAL A 25 28.80 11.64 -28.34
C VAL A 25 28.68 12.18 -26.93
N SER A 26 29.75 12.77 -26.41
CA SER A 26 29.70 13.53 -25.16
C SER A 26 29.01 14.87 -25.38
N TYR A 27 28.34 15.36 -24.33
CA TYR A 27 27.74 16.70 -24.34
C TYR A 27 28.82 17.78 -24.63
N GLY A 28 28.45 18.80 -25.35
CA GLY A 28 29.34 19.90 -25.62
C GLY A 28 28.80 20.94 -26.61
N GLN A 29 28.46 20.51 -27.80
CA GLN A 29 28.01 21.41 -28.88
C GLN A 29 26.76 20.88 -29.58
N LYS A 30 26.13 21.75 -30.38
CA LYS A 30 25.06 21.34 -31.29
C LYS A 30 25.58 20.24 -32.22
N TYR A 31 24.88 19.14 -32.24
CA TYR A 31 25.27 17.97 -33.03
C TYR A 31 24.17 17.61 -34.03
N TYR A 32 24.63 17.28 -35.24
CA TYR A 32 23.79 16.86 -36.36
C TYR A 32 24.22 15.47 -36.77
N PRO A 33 23.65 14.39 -36.21
CA PRO A 33 24.02 13.04 -36.56
C PRO A 33 23.82 12.80 -38.06
N LYS A 34 24.90 12.47 -38.78
CA LYS A 34 24.85 12.10 -40.19
C LYS A 34 24.74 10.60 -40.35
N VAL A 35 24.04 10.16 -41.35
CA VAL A 35 23.85 8.75 -41.66
C VAL A 35 24.34 8.42 -43.05
N THR A 36 24.79 7.20 -43.24
CA THR A 36 25.07 6.60 -44.54
C THR A 36 24.00 5.55 -44.81
N VAL A 37 23.33 5.66 -45.96
CA VAL A 37 22.20 4.79 -46.33
C VAL A 37 22.57 4.06 -47.62
N TYR A 38 22.33 2.74 -47.70
CA TYR A 38 22.54 1.91 -48.87
C TYR A 38 21.28 1.13 -49.26
N ASP A 39 20.97 1.13 -50.54
CA ASP A 39 20.03 0.23 -51.20
C ASP A 39 20.84 -0.86 -51.91
N GLY A 40 21.06 -2.00 -51.30
CA GLY A 40 22.02 -2.98 -51.75
C GLY A 40 23.44 -2.39 -51.76
N SER A 41 24.05 -2.31 -52.94
CA SER A 41 25.38 -1.68 -53.15
C SER A 41 25.32 -0.19 -53.50
N LYS A 42 24.14 0.33 -53.79
CA LYS A 42 23.96 1.75 -54.15
C LYS A 42 23.92 2.63 -52.92
N ARG A 43 24.86 3.57 -52.78
CA ARG A 43 24.81 4.60 -51.74
C ARG A 43 23.79 5.65 -52.12
N LEU A 44 22.89 5.95 -51.15
CA LEU A 44 21.85 6.97 -51.29
C LEU A 44 22.40 8.36 -50.92
N VAL A 45 21.81 9.43 -51.49
CA VAL A 45 22.25 10.81 -51.29
C VAL A 45 21.21 11.59 -50.52
N GLU A 46 21.64 12.19 -49.39
CA GLU A 46 20.79 13.11 -48.62
C GLU A 46 20.39 14.33 -49.46
N GLY A 47 19.11 14.75 -49.37
CA GLY A 47 18.51 15.83 -50.17
C GLY A 47 18.01 15.35 -51.55
N THR A 48 18.47 14.17 -52.05
CA THR A 48 18.02 13.60 -53.34
C THR A 48 17.20 12.32 -53.12
N ASP A 49 17.68 11.40 -52.32
CA ASP A 49 17.05 10.09 -52.08
C ASP A 49 16.33 10.04 -50.74
N TYR A 50 16.82 10.80 -49.75
CA TYR A 50 16.23 10.89 -48.41
C TYR A 50 16.51 12.26 -47.77
N LYS A 51 15.76 12.54 -46.66
CA LYS A 51 16.00 13.66 -45.74
C LYS A 51 16.08 13.18 -44.32
N LEU A 52 16.79 13.95 -43.48
CA LEU A 52 16.91 13.67 -42.04
C LEU A 52 16.08 14.64 -41.23
N THR A 53 15.42 14.12 -40.21
CA THR A 53 14.87 14.90 -39.11
C THR A 53 15.28 14.26 -37.76
N TYR A 54 15.28 15.06 -36.69
CA TYR A 54 15.70 14.60 -35.39
C TYR A 54 14.55 14.76 -34.42
N LYS A 55 14.32 13.76 -33.55
CA LYS A 55 13.35 13.82 -32.48
C LYS A 55 14.05 13.59 -31.14
N ASN A 56 13.67 14.38 -30.13
CA ASN A 56 14.12 14.20 -28.76
C ASN A 56 13.44 12.97 -28.09
N SER A 57 13.78 12.64 -26.84
CA SER A 57 13.17 11.55 -26.06
C SER A 57 11.66 11.69 -25.86
N LYS A 58 11.11 12.89 -25.99
CA LYS A 58 9.67 13.17 -25.93
C LYS A 58 8.99 13.06 -27.31
N LYS A 59 9.71 12.57 -28.34
CA LYS A 59 9.26 12.45 -29.74
C LYS A 59 8.96 13.79 -30.42
N GLN A 60 9.42 14.89 -29.85
CA GLN A 60 9.28 16.23 -30.45
C GLN A 60 10.40 16.45 -31.46
N GLU A 61 10.07 17.04 -32.62
CA GLU A 61 11.05 17.38 -33.65
C GLU A 61 11.95 18.51 -33.14
N VAL A 62 13.23 18.38 -33.41
CA VAL A 62 14.27 19.36 -33.01
C VAL A 62 15.19 19.62 -34.22
N SER A 63 15.70 20.83 -34.31
CA SER A 63 16.59 21.22 -35.42
C SER A 63 18.01 20.65 -35.27
N TYR A 64 18.39 20.32 -34.05
CA TYR A 64 19.72 19.75 -33.71
C TYR A 64 19.65 19.00 -32.36
N CYS A 65 20.61 18.14 -32.11
CA CYS A 65 20.77 17.46 -30.84
C CYS A 65 21.78 18.25 -29.96
N GLN A 66 21.43 18.61 -28.75
CA GLN A 66 22.32 19.35 -27.86
C GLN A 66 22.24 18.85 -26.41
N ASP A 67 21.04 18.65 -25.89
CA ASP A 67 20.86 18.22 -24.52
C ASP A 67 21.23 16.76 -24.34
N THR A 68 21.62 16.39 -23.12
CA THR A 68 21.89 14.97 -22.79
C THR A 68 20.63 14.13 -22.92
N GLY A 69 20.79 12.94 -23.46
CA GLY A 69 19.69 11.99 -23.63
C GLY A 69 19.66 11.31 -25.01
N SER A 70 18.62 10.56 -25.23
CA SER A 70 18.43 9.77 -26.46
C SER A 70 17.63 10.57 -27.51
N TYR A 71 18.07 10.50 -28.74
CA TYR A 71 17.44 11.09 -29.92
C TYR A 71 17.11 10.02 -30.93
N THR A 72 16.07 10.23 -31.71
CA THR A 72 15.73 9.44 -32.89
C THR A 72 16.10 10.23 -34.12
N VAL A 73 16.98 9.68 -34.95
CA VAL A 73 17.28 10.18 -36.30
C VAL A 73 16.32 9.50 -37.26
N VAL A 74 15.42 10.25 -37.85
CA VAL A 74 14.40 9.76 -38.80
C VAL A 74 14.89 10.01 -40.19
N ILE A 75 15.11 8.93 -40.96
CA ILE A 75 15.48 8.93 -42.37
C ILE A 75 14.18 8.78 -43.18
N THR A 76 13.76 9.81 -43.86
CA THR A 76 12.54 9.79 -44.68
C THR A 76 12.90 9.73 -46.17
N GLY A 77 12.44 8.71 -46.86
CA GLY A 77 12.63 8.58 -48.31
C GLY A 77 11.92 9.68 -49.07
N ILE A 78 12.58 10.20 -50.13
CA ILE A 78 12.04 11.20 -51.05
C ILE A 78 12.31 10.77 -52.52
N ASN A 79 11.57 11.31 -53.46
CA ASN A 79 11.66 11.02 -54.89
C ASN A 79 11.47 9.54 -55.23
N ALA A 80 12.54 8.82 -55.55
CA ALA A 80 12.51 7.37 -55.87
C ALA A 80 12.29 6.48 -54.65
N TYR A 81 12.31 7.03 -53.42
CA TYR A 81 12.17 6.30 -52.14
C TYR A 81 10.97 6.82 -51.34
N THR A 82 10.34 5.92 -50.60
CA THR A 82 9.20 6.22 -49.70
C THR A 82 9.46 5.62 -48.32
N GLY A 83 8.59 5.92 -47.36
CA GLY A 83 8.65 5.38 -45.99
C GLY A 83 9.74 6.01 -45.14
N THR A 84 9.97 5.43 -43.97
CA THR A 84 10.92 5.92 -42.97
C THR A 84 11.74 4.81 -42.41
N LYS A 85 12.97 5.15 -41.94
CA LYS A 85 13.85 4.32 -41.12
C LYS A 85 14.38 5.14 -39.95
N GLU A 86 14.49 4.54 -38.79
CA GLU A 86 14.91 5.25 -37.59
C GLU A 86 16.21 4.65 -37.04
N LEU A 87 17.08 5.53 -36.54
CA LEU A 87 18.27 5.17 -35.79
C LEU A 87 18.27 5.92 -34.46
N THR A 88 18.73 5.27 -33.41
CA THR A 88 18.86 5.91 -32.08
C THR A 88 20.27 6.47 -31.90
N PHE A 89 20.35 7.72 -31.43
CA PHE A 89 21.57 8.44 -31.14
C PHE A 89 21.53 8.99 -29.71
N THR A 90 22.65 8.97 -28.98
CA THR A 90 22.68 9.42 -27.58
C THR A 90 23.73 10.51 -27.36
N ILE A 91 23.37 11.59 -26.67
CA ILE A 91 24.31 12.55 -26.10
C ILE A 91 24.54 12.20 -24.64
N ASN A 92 25.76 11.77 -24.33
CA ASN A 92 26.16 11.39 -22.98
C ASN A 92 26.57 12.61 -22.16
N GLY A 93 26.01 12.70 -20.95
CA GLY A 93 26.43 13.68 -19.96
C GLY A 93 27.21 13.02 -18.81
N THR A 94 27.78 13.84 -17.95
CA THR A 94 28.37 13.38 -16.69
C THR A 94 27.26 12.87 -15.78
N ASP A 95 27.34 11.63 -15.36
CA ASP A 95 26.36 11.02 -14.45
C ASP A 95 26.51 11.57 -13.04
N ILE A 96 25.41 12.14 -12.52
CA ILE A 96 25.34 12.71 -11.17
C ILE A 96 24.77 11.76 -10.12
N SER A 97 24.53 10.50 -10.43
CA SER A 97 23.94 9.53 -9.48
C SER A 97 24.75 9.36 -8.19
N LYS A 98 26.06 9.62 -8.24
CA LYS A 98 26.97 9.56 -7.08
C LYS A 98 27.25 10.93 -6.44
N TYR A 99 26.59 11.97 -6.89
CA TYR A 99 26.76 13.31 -6.33
C TYR A 99 25.97 13.43 -5.03
N THR A 100 26.49 14.24 -4.11
CA THR A 100 25.84 14.56 -2.84
C THR A 100 25.10 15.87 -2.95
N VAL A 101 23.84 15.86 -2.56
CA VAL A 101 23.02 17.08 -2.43
C VAL A 101 23.06 17.54 -0.98
N THR A 102 23.55 18.75 -0.74
CA THR A 102 23.55 19.39 0.58
C THR A 102 22.51 20.49 0.62
N LEU A 103 21.59 20.40 1.57
CA LEU A 103 20.60 21.45 1.84
C LEU A 103 21.13 22.42 2.90
N LYS A 104 20.70 23.68 2.86
CA LYS A 104 20.99 24.67 3.89
C LYS A 104 20.43 24.21 5.25
N TYR A 105 19.21 23.67 5.25
CA TYR A 105 18.58 23.03 6.40
C TYR A 105 17.96 21.70 5.94
N ALA A 106 18.31 20.60 6.61
CA ALA A 106 17.70 19.31 6.35
C ALA A 106 16.27 19.24 6.91
N SER A 107 15.92 20.13 7.83
CA SER A 107 14.57 20.25 8.39
C SER A 107 14.24 21.69 8.76
N VAL A 108 12.97 22.03 8.70
CA VAL A 108 12.39 23.32 9.11
C VAL A 108 11.08 23.10 9.86
N ASN A 109 10.69 24.03 10.73
CA ASN A 109 9.39 23.95 11.39
C ASN A 109 8.28 24.39 10.46
N ALA A 110 7.15 23.70 10.49
CA ALA A 110 5.96 24.02 9.70
C ALA A 110 5.42 25.41 10.06
N THR A 111 5.28 26.25 9.06
CA THR A 111 4.73 27.62 9.21
C THR A 111 3.28 27.73 8.74
N GLY A 112 2.78 26.73 8.01
CA GLY A 112 1.51 26.78 7.28
C GLY A 112 1.63 27.41 5.89
N SER A 113 2.85 27.82 5.50
CA SER A 113 3.18 28.36 4.17
C SER A 113 4.14 27.43 3.44
N VAL A 114 4.35 27.70 2.15
CA VAL A 114 5.30 26.93 1.32
C VAL A 114 6.73 27.04 1.87
N GLN A 115 7.39 25.88 2.00
CA GLN A 115 8.74 25.76 2.53
C GLN A 115 9.62 24.93 1.59
N THR A 116 10.13 25.56 0.55
CA THR A 116 11.03 24.93 -0.41
C THR A 116 12.45 24.86 0.16
N PRO A 117 13.11 23.68 0.18
CA PRO A 117 14.48 23.57 0.67
C PRO A 117 15.47 24.31 -0.24
N GLU A 118 16.38 25.06 0.36
CA GLU A 118 17.50 25.71 -0.34
C GLU A 118 18.65 24.70 -0.51
N ILE A 119 19.08 24.47 -1.76
CA ILE A 119 20.21 23.62 -2.07
C ILE A 119 21.50 24.45 -1.99
N LEU A 120 22.41 24.11 -1.07
CA LEU A 120 23.72 24.73 -0.94
C LEU A 120 24.73 24.18 -1.95
N SER A 121 24.71 22.89 -2.21
CA SER A 121 25.62 22.28 -3.16
C SER A 121 25.11 20.95 -3.73
N VAL A 122 25.51 20.66 -4.96
CA VAL A 122 25.39 19.36 -5.62
C VAL A 122 26.77 19.02 -6.17
N LYS A 123 27.52 18.12 -5.53
CA LYS A 123 28.90 17.86 -5.89
C LYS A 123 29.34 16.43 -5.63
N TYR A 124 30.40 16.00 -6.31
CA TYR A 124 31.09 14.72 -6.10
C TYR A 124 32.42 14.97 -5.38
N GLY A 125 32.57 14.45 -4.16
CA GLY A 125 33.79 14.62 -3.35
C GLY A 125 34.13 16.11 -3.15
N ILE A 126 35.35 16.52 -3.53
CA ILE A 126 35.86 17.87 -3.41
C ILE A 126 35.65 18.73 -4.67
N SER A 127 34.92 18.22 -5.67
CA SER A 127 34.66 18.96 -6.91
C SER A 127 33.87 20.26 -6.67
N SER A 128 33.91 21.16 -7.64
CA SER A 128 33.02 22.31 -7.65
C SER A 128 31.54 21.88 -7.67
N SER A 129 30.72 22.68 -7.00
CA SER A 129 29.27 22.42 -7.02
C SER A 129 28.68 22.71 -8.41
N LEU A 130 27.73 21.92 -8.83
CA LEU A 130 26.91 22.22 -10.00
C LEU A 130 26.12 23.52 -9.77
N THR A 131 25.85 24.23 -10.85
CA THR A 131 25.00 25.43 -10.84
C THR A 131 23.52 25.06 -11.07
N ALA A 132 22.61 25.98 -10.80
CA ALA A 132 21.19 25.80 -11.02
C ALA A 132 20.82 25.52 -12.51
N ASN A 133 21.75 25.81 -13.44
CA ASN A 133 21.57 25.50 -14.86
C ASN A 133 21.90 24.04 -15.20
N ASP A 134 22.58 23.32 -14.33
CA ASP A 134 23.10 21.98 -14.57
C ASP A 134 22.12 20.88 -14.12
N TYR A 135 21.06 21.23 -13.41
CA TYR A 135 20.06 20.28 -12.90
C TYR A 135 18.66 20.88 -12.79
N ILE A 136 17.70 20.02 -12.61
CA ILE A 136 16.32 20.35 -12.20
C ILE A 136 16.01 19.67 -10.87
N VAL A 137 15.11 20.30 -10.09
CA VAL A 137 14.68 19.78 -8.78
C VAL A 137 13.22 19.36 -8.84
N SER A 138 12.93 18.20 -8.27
CA SER A 138 11.58 17.71 -8.05
C SER A 138 11.44 17.10 -6.67
N TYR A 139 10.20 16.92 -6.20
CA TYR A 139 9.92 16.48 -4.85
C TYR A 139 8.97 15.29 -4.87
N GLN A 140 9.14 14.38 -3.91
CA GLN A 140 8.22 13.29 -3.64
C GLN A 140 7.90 13.22 -2.15
N ASP A 141 6.68 12.85 -1.81
CA ASP A 141 6.30 12.54 -0.43
C ASP A 141 6.83 11.15 0.00
N SER A 142 6.58 10.77 1.25
CA SER A 142 6.99 9.49 1.82
C SER A 142 6.41 8.26 1.10
N ASN A 143 5.34 8.42 0.31
CA ASN A 143 4.71 7.37 -0.48
C ASN A 143 5.25 7.32 -1.93
N GLY A 144 6.24 8.18 -2.27
CA GLY A 144 6.81 8.28 -3.61
C GLY A 144 5.95 9.08 -4.60
N LYS A 145 4.87 9.72 -4.15
CA LYS A 145 4.03 10.56 -5.00
C LYS A 145 4.72 11.90 -5.25
N THR A 146 4.77 12.34 -6.50
CA THR A 146 5.31 13.64 -6.87
C THR A 146 4.51 14.78 -6.23
N VAL A 147 5.24 15.72 -5.63
CA VAL A 147 4.71 16.92 -4.98
C VAL A 147 5.24 18.15 -5.71
N ASP A 148 4.34 19.04 -6.08
CA ASP A 148 4.73 20.34 -6.65
C ASP A 148 5.36 21.22 -5.56
N ALA A 149 6.41 21.99 -5.89
CA ALA A 149 7.11 22.88 -4.95
C ALA A 149 6.17 23.82 -4.19
N LYS A 150 5.13 24.35 -4.85
CA LYS A 150 4.11 25.21 -4.23
C LYS A 150 3.23 24.49 -3.20
N ASN A 151 3.28 23.16 -3.13
CA ASN A 151 2.52 22.32 -2.21
C ASN A 151 3.39 21.75 -1.07
N LEU A 152 4.64 22.17 -0.93
CA LEU A 152 5.51 21.83 0.21
C LEU A 152 5.10 22.64 1.45
N ILE A 153 3.95 22.35 2.01
CA ILE A 153 3.34 23.06 3.15
C ILE A 153 3.15 22.13 4.35
N ALA A 154 2.66 20.92 4.08
CA ALA A 154 2.29 20.00 5.14
C ALA A 154 3.53 19.40 5.84
N PRO A 155 3.45 19.16 7.16
CA PRO A 155 4.47 18.40 7.87
C PRO A 155 4.69 17.03 7.24
N GLY A 156 5.94 16.61 7.18
CA GLY A 156 6.32 15.33 6.59
C GLY A 156 7.76 15.29 6.12
N THR A 157 8.18 14.12 5.66
CA THR A 157 9.49 13.93 5.04
C THR A 157 9.32 13.87 3.52
N TYR A 158 10.08 14.68 2.83
CA TYR A 158 10.08 14.80 1.38
C TYR A 158 11.41 14.35 0.82
N LYS A 159 11.39 13.64 -0.28
CA LYS A 159 12.56 13.33 -1.08
C LYS A 159 12.80 14.48 -2.05
N VAL A 160 13.98 15.10 -1.97
CA VAL A 160 14.45 16.14 -2.89
C VAL A 160 15.28 15.45 -3.96
N ILE A 161 14.79 15.42 -5.18
CA ILE A 161 15.43 14.74 -6.31
C ILE A 161 16.05 15.80 -7.21
N VAL A 162 17.34 15.65 -7.47
CA VAL A 162 18.12 16.47 -8.37
C VAL A 162 18.41 15.64 -9.61
N THR A 163 17.93 16.07 -10.76
CA THR A 163 18.14 15.41 -12.05
C THR A 163 19.01 16.26 -12.95
N GLY A 164 20.09 15.69 -13.45
CA GLY A 164 21.04 16.37 -14.33
C GLY A 164 20.38 16.85 -15.63
N ARG A 165 20.83 17.99 -16.13
CA ARG A 165 20.49 18.53 -17.46
C ARG A 165 21.71 19.20 -18.08
N ASN A 166 21.59 19.67 -19.32
CA ASN A 166 22.68 20.22 -20.10
C ASN A 166 23.82 19.17 -20.19
N GLY A 167 24.99 19.41 -19.67
CA GLY A 167 26.12 18.48 -19.67
C GLY A 167 26.02 17.32 -18.65
N TYR A 168 24.92 17.18 -17.93
CA TYR A 168 24.78 16.20 -16.85
C TYR A 168 23.58 15.28 -17.09
N SER A 169 23.71 14.02 -16.62
CA SER A 169 22.69 12.98 -16.75
C SER A 169 22.50 12.27 -15.42
N GLY A 170 21.50 11.40 -15.34
CA GLY A 170 21.16 10.68 -14.12
C GLY A 170 20.51 11.56 -13.06
N SER A 171 20.35 11.01 -11.85
CA SER A 171 19.76 11.74 -10.73
C SER A 171 20.34 11.30 -9.39
N THR A 172 20.35 12.21 -8.45
CA THR A 172 20.69 11.99 -7.04
C THR A 172 19.60 12.56 -6.16
N SER A 173 19.59 12.27 -4.87
CA SER A 173 18.54 12.75 -3.97
C SER A 173 19.01 12.90 -2.54
N THR A 174 18.32 13.75 -1.79
CA THR A 174 18.43 13.88 -0.33
C THR A 174 17.04 13.98 0.29
N THR A 175 16.97 14.05 1.61
CA THR A 175 15.71 14.20 2.34
C THR A 175 15.59 15.59 2.93
N PHE A 176 14.37 16.12 2.94
CA PHE A 176 13.99 17.37 3.59
C PHE A 176 12.77 17.12 4.46
N ARG A 177 12.78 17.61 5.70
CA ARG A 177 11.66 17.44 6.62
C ARG A 177 11.02 18.75 7.01
N ILE A 178 9.70 18.83 6.90
CA ILE A 178 8.89 19.89 7.52
C ILE A 178 8.38 19.32 8.84
N VAL A 179 8.85 19.84 9.97
CA VAL A 179 8.51 19.40 11.33
C VAL A 179 7.25 20.12 11.77
N GLY A 180 6.19 19.37 12.01
CA GLY A 180 4.92 19.90 12.45
C GLY A 180 4.82 20.04 13.97
N LEU A 181 3.79 20.74 14.42
CA LEU A 181 3.35 20.73 15.80
C LEU A 181 2.70 19.41 16.13
N SER A 182 3.05 18.84 17.26
CA SER A 182 2.42 17.62 17.75
C SER A 182 0.96 17.88 18.14
N GLN A 183 0.09 16.91 17.89
CA GLN A 183 -1.27 16.86 18.39
C GLN A 183 -1.54 15.48 18.99
N THR A 184 -2.61 15.36 19.76
CA THR A 184 -3.06 14.11 20.35
C THR A 184 -4.46 13.78 19.88
N VAL A 185 -4.74 12.48 19.72
CA VAL A 185 -6.09 11.97 19.51
C VAL A 185 -6.59 11.39 20.83
N THR A 186 -7.80 11.73 21.21
CA THR A 186 -8.49 11.14 22.35
C THR A 186 -9.75 10.45 21.87
N VAL A 187 -10.07 9.31 22.45
CA VAL A 187 -11.26 8.52 22.16
C VAL A 187 -12.11 8.38 23.41
N SER A 188 -13.42 8.20 23.25
CA SER A 188 -14.34 8.04 24.39
C SER A 188 -14.07 6.76 25.20
N GLN A 189 -13.57 5.71 24.53
CA GLN A 189 -13.19 4.44 25.13
C GLN A 189 -12.02 3.85 24.34
N ASP A 190 -11.02 3.33 25.05
CA ASP A 190 -9.85 2.64 24.52
C ASP A 190 -10.10 1.15 24.25
N SER A 191 -11.20 0.61 24.79
CA SER A 191 -11.55 -0.80 24.64
C SER A 191 -13.06 -1.03 24.62
N TYR A 192 -13.53 -1.84 23.69
CA TYR A 192 -14.91 -2.27 23.55
C TYR A 192 -15.04 -3.79 23.71
N LYS A 193 -16.00 -4.20 24.57
CA LYS A 193 -16.43 -5.61 24.69
C LYS A 193 -17.79 -5.76 24.03
N VAL A 194 -17.83 -6.46 22.91
CA VAL A 194 -19.05 -6.65 22.11
C VAL A 194 -19.23 -8.12 21.77
N TYR A 195 -20.39 -8.48 21.27
CA TYR A 195 -20.70 -9.82 20.78
C TYR A 195 -20.77 -9.83 19.26
N ALA A 196 -20.54 -10.97 18.64
CA ALA A 196 -20.65 -11.13 17.18
C ALA A 196 -22.07 -10.84 16.62
N THR A 197 -23.06 -10.81 17.51
CA THR A 197 -24.46 -10.45 17.21
C THR A 197 -24.82 -9.03 17.63
N SER A 198 -23.85 -8.22 18.09
CA SER A 198 -24.10 -6.82 18.46
C SER A 198 -24.27 -5.98 17.21
N ASP A 199 -25.10 -4.91 17.36
CA ASP A 199 -25.19 -3.87 16.36
C ASP A 199 -23.85 -3.13 16.21
N TYR A 200 -23.73 -2.34 15.16
CA TYR A 200 -22.58 -1.44 14.99
C TYR A 200 -22.58 -0.36 16.08
N PHE A 201 -21.40 0.13 16.40
CA PHE A 201 -21.22 1.29 17.29
C PHE A 201 -20.24 2.28 16.65
N ARG A 202 -20.24 3.52 17.11
CA ARG A 202 -19.33 4.54 16.64
C ARG A 202 -18.22 4.79 17.65
N ILE A 203 -16.99 4.98 17.16
CA ILE A 203 -15.88 5.50 17.95
C ILE A 203 -15.92 7.02 17.86
N ASP A 204 -16.18 7.67 19.00
CA ASP A 204 -16.08 9.12 19.11
C ASP A 204 -14.64 9.52 19.41
N ALA A 205 -14.09 10.37 18.56
CA ALA A 205 -12.71 10.83 18.65
C ALA A 205 -12.64 12.36 18.58
N ARG A 206 -11.63 12.92 19.23
CA ARG A 206 -11.27 14.33 19.20
C ARG A 206 -9.77 14.47 19.02
N ALA A 207 -9.30 15.56 18.43
CA ALA A 207 -7.91 15.91 18.34
C ALA A 207 -7.65 17.30 18.92
N THR A 208 -6.44 17.53 19.42
CA THR A 208 -6.06 18.80 20.07
C THR A 208 -5.55 19.84 19.08
N GLY A 209 -5.16 19.44 17.88
CA GLY A 209 -4.64 20.32 16.84
C GLY A 209 -5.62 20.54 15.68
N GLU A 210 -5.11 21.13 14.60
CA GLU A 210 -5.84 21.26 13.35
C GLU A 210 -5.72 19.98 12.52
N TYR A 211 -6.83 19.45 12.05
CA TYR A 211 -6.88 18.25 11.23
C TYR A 211 -7.94 18.38 10.13
N SER A 212 -7.74 17.67 9.04
CA SER A 212 -8.66 17.66 7.88
C SER A 212 -9.81 16.67 8.04
N GLY A 213 -9.68 15.72 8.97
CA GLY A 213 -10.65 14.67 9.25
C GLY A 213 -10.01 13.50 9.99
N PHE A 214 -10.84 12.54 10.37
CA PHE A 214 -10.38 11.26 10.90
C PHE A 214 -10.37 10.18 9.83
N THR A 215 -9.37 9.32 9.88
CA THR A 215 -9.34 8.05 9.16
C THR A 215 -9.33 6.89 10.15
N TYR A 216 -9.92 5.77 9.74
CA TYR A 216 -10.07 4.60 10.59
C TYR A 216 -9.59 3.36 9.85
N THR A 217 -8.78 2.54 10.52
CA THR A 217 -8.31 1.27 9.97
C THR A 217 -8.47 0.16 10.99
N SER A 218 -8.82 -1.04 10.55
CA SER A 218 -8.93 -2.22 11.40
C SER A 218 -7.76 -3.17 11.14
N SER A 219 -7.11 -3.62 12.21
CA SER A 219 -6.05 -4.65 12.13
C SER A 219 -6.60 -6.02 11.71
N ASN A 220 -7.91 -6.25 11.89
CA ASN A 220 -8.59 -7.49 11.50
C ASN A 220 -10.04 -7.22 11.09
N PRO A 221 -10.29 -6.80 9.83
CA PRO A 221 -11.64 -6.50 9.35
C PRO A 221 -12.60 -7.70 9.32
N ALA A 222 -12.07 -8.93 9.40
CA ALA A 222 -12.89 -10.14 9.52
C ALA A 222 -13.51 -10.30 10.92
N VAL A 223 -12.87 -9.76 11.95
CA VAL A 223 -13.37 -9.73 13.33
C VAL A 223 -14.25 -8.51 13.56
N ALA A 224 -13.74 -7.33 13.24
CA ALA A 224 -14.47 -6.08 13.34
C ALA A 224 -14.03 -5.14 12.20
N SER A 225 -14.94 -4.79 11.32
CA SER A 225 -14.69 -3.78 10.28
C SER A 225 -15.04 -2.39 10.78
N VAL A 226 -14.42 -1.37 10.18
CA VAL A 226 -14.73 0.03 10.47
C VAL A 226 -15.00 0.79 9.17
N SER A 227 -15.97 1.68 9.19
CA SER A 227 -16.27 2.59 8.08
C SER A 227 -15.42 3.85 8.15
N SER A 228 -15.38 4.63 7.06
CA SER A 228 -14.73 5.96 7.02
C SER A 228 -15.35 6.97 8.01
N ALA A 229 -16.57 6.74 8.45
CA ALA A 229 -17.26 7.57 9.45
C ALA A 229 -17.06 7.10 10.90
N GLY A 230 -16.22 6.08 11.14
CA GLY A 230 -15.89 5.57 12.47
C GLY A 230 -16.91 4.57 13.04
N TYR A 231 -17.85 4.06 12.23
CA TYR A 231 -18.77 3.00 12.66
C TYR A 231 -18.08 1.64 12.58
N VAL A 232 -18.03 0.96 13.72
CA VAL A 232 -17.43 -0.37 13.87
C VAL A 232 -18.54 -1.42 13.85
N THR A 233 -18.40 -2.41 12.97
CA THR A 233 -19.31 -3.55 12.86
C THR A 233 -18.60 -4.83 13.31
N PRO A 234 -18.99 -5.41 14.47
CA PRO A 234 -18.52 -6.72 14.90
C PRO A 234 -19.02 -7.80 13.93
N LYS A 235 -18.14 -8.74 13.55
CA LYS A 235 -18.48 -9.80 12.58
C LYS A 235 -18.22 -11.20 13.10
N LYS A 236 -17.07 -11.40 13.71
CA LYS A 236 -16.61 -12.72 14.14
C LYS A 236 -15.95 -12.62 15.49
N VAL A 237 -16.03 -13.68 16.29
CA VAL A 237 -15.33 -13.77 17.57
C VAL A 237 -13.84 -13.60 17.39
N GLY A 238 -13.22 -12.79 18.24
CA GLY A 238 -11.80 -12.48 18.15
C GLY A 238 -11.44 -11.10 18.68
N ARG A 239 -10.25 -10.64 18.30
CA ARG A 239 -9.69 -9.35 18.66
C ARG A 239 -9.34 -8.56 17.39
N ALA A 240 -9.70 -7.30 17.36
CA ALA A 240 -9.25 -6.33 16.39
C ALA A 240 -8.79 -5.05 17.10
N VAL A 241 -7.85 -4.33 16.51
CA VAL A 241 -7.47 -2.99 16.94
C VAL A 241 -7.87 -2.02 15.84
N ILE A 242 -8.69 -1.05 16.20
CA ILE A 242 -9.05 0.06 15.31
C ILE A 242 -8.06 1.19 15.57
N THR A 243 -7.32 1.59 14.55
CA THR A 243 -6.48 2.79 14.60
C THR A 243 -7.30 3.98 14.10
N VAL A 244 -7.40 4.98 14.93
CA VAL A 244 -8.07 6.26 14.64
C VAL A 244 -6.99 7.30 14.41
N THR A 245 -6.93 7.88 13.22
CA THR A 245 -5.91 8.87 12.88
C THR A 245 -6.56 10.20 12.54
N ALA A 246 -6.21 11.25 13.29
CA ALA A 246 -6.46 12.62 12.90
C ALA A 246 -5.42 13.01 11.84
N VAL A 247 -5.86 13.27 10.63
CA VAL A 247 -4.98 13.69 9.53
C VAL A 247 -4.60 15.14 9.73
N GLY A 248 -3.35 15.39 10.06
CA GLY A 248 -2.83 16.72 10.35
C GLY A 248 -3.09 17.71 9.22
N LYS A 249 -3.31 18.96 9.57
CA LYS A 249 -3.58 20.07 8.66
C LYS A 249 -2.68 21.25 9.03
N ASN A 250 -2.32 22.05 8.01
CA ASN A 250 -1.49 23.24 8.17
C ASN A 250 -0.16 22.94 8.86
N ARG A 251 -0.01 23.30 10.12
CA ARG A 251 1.22 23.14 10.91
C ARG A 251 1.25 21.89 11.78
N TYR A 252 0.19 21.07 11.80
CA TYR A 252 0.10 19.93 12.70
C TYR A 252 0.46 18.62 11.99
N GLU A 253 1.23 17.78 12.67
CA GLU A 253 1.48 16.40 12.25
C GLU A 253 0.23 15.56 12.46
N SER A 254 0.09 14.48 11.71
CA SER A 254 -0.98 13.50 11.98
C SER A 254 -0.70 12.78 13.30
N ALA A 255 -1.75 12.48 14.05
CA ALA A 255 -1.68 11.73 15.29
C ALA A 255 -2.69 10.57 15.27
N SER A 256 -2.39 9.51 16.00
CA SER A 256 -3.24 8.32 16.02
C SER A 256 -3.44 7.80 17.43
N GLU A 257 -4.64 7.22 17.67
CA GLU A 257 -4.97 6.48 18.86
C GLU A 257 -5.49 5.08 18.50
N ARG A 258 -5.35 4.15 19.41
CA ARG A 258 -5.68 2.73 19.20
C ARG A 258 -6.83 2.31 20.09
N VAL A 259 -7.87 1.76 19.50
CA VAL A 259 -9.05 1.26 20.19
C VAL A 259 -9.13 -0.25 20.05
N GLU A 260 -9.12 -0.95 21.17
CA GLU A 260 -9.22 -2.40 21.18
C GLU A 260 -10.68 -2.84 21.08
N VAL A 261 -10.99 -3.76 20.18
CA VAL A 261 -12.33 -4.36 20.04
C VAL A 261 -12.23 -5.85 20.29
N LYS A 262 -12.79 -6.31 21.40
CA LYS A 262 -12.90 -7.72 21.78
C LYS A 262 -14.31 -8.22 21.48
N VAL A 263 -14.41 -9.08 20.48
CA VAL A 263 -15.68 -9.69 20.07
C VAL A 263 -15.81 -11.03 20.77
N TYR A 264 -16.78 -11.10 21.68
CA TYR A 264 -17.05 -12.28 22.51
C TYR A 264 -18.01 -13.24 21.84
N PRO A 265 -17.92 -14.55 22.15
CA PRO A 265 -18.92 -15.51 21.73
C PRO A 265 -20.32 -15.12 22.24
N SER A 266 -21.33 -15.30 21.41
CA SER A 266 -22.72 -15.13 21.83
C SER A 266 -23.15 -16.23 22.81
N LYS A 267 -24.31 -16.05 23.45
CA LYS A 267 -24.90 -17.06 24.32
C LYS A 267 -25.10 -18.38 23.57
N ALA A 268 -24.55 -19.47 24.10
CA ALA A 268 -24.70 -20.77 23.47
C ALA A 268 -26.14 -21.27 23.47
N LYS A 269 -26.59 -21.89 22.37
CA LYS A 269 -27.94 -22.47 22.25
C LYS A 269 -27.90 -23.96 22.59
N LEU A 270 -28.29 -24.30 23.82
CA LEU A 270 -28.46 -25.69 24.26
C LEU A 270 -29.68 -26.29 23.57
N SER A 271 -29.57 -27.51 23.02
CA SER A 271 -30.68 -28.20 22.32
C SER A 271 -31.82 -28.50 23.26
N ASN A 272 -33.07 -28.45 22.76
CA ASN A 272 -34.28 -28.70 23.59
C ASN A 272 -34.37 -30.14 24.10
N LYS A 273 -33.82 -31.08 23.32
CA LYS A 273 -33.64 -32.48 23.75
C LYS A 273 -32.13 -32.82 23.71
N PRO A 274 -31.34 -32.33 24.67
CA PRO A 274 -29.90 -32.45 24.59
C PRO A 274 -29.36 -33.87 24.87
N TRP A 275 -30.15 -34.77 25.39
CA TRP A 275 -29.70 -36.03 25.95
C TRP A 275 -30.41 -37.27 25.47
N THR A 276 -29.64 -38.29 25.31
CA THR A 276 -30.07 -39.67 25.37
C THR A 276 -29.48 -40.28 26.65
N ALA A 277 -30.31 -40.78 27.56
CA ALA A 277 -29.83 -41.55 28.69
C ALA A 277 -29.14 -42.81 28.14
N GLY A 278 -27.86 -42.94 28.38
CA GLY A 278 -27.10 -44.13 28.03
C GLY A 278 -27.36 -45.25 29.06
N LYS A 279 -27.16 -46.51 28.64
CA LYS A 279 -27.31 -47.70 29.51
C LYS A 279 -26.39 -47.67 30.76
N LYS A 280 -25.39 -46.79 30.84
CA LYS A 280 -24.32 -46.75 31.89
C LYS A 280 -24.18 -45.37 32.52
N ALA A 281 -25.25 -44.80 33.12
CA ALA A 281 -25.13 -43.53 33.85
C ALA A 281 -24.38 -42.43 33.04
N GLN A 282 -24.80 -42.20 31.82
CA GLN A 282 -24.23 -41.28 30.88
C GLN A 282 -25.29 -40.30 30.37
N LEU A 283 -24.87 -39.11 30.00
CA LEU A 283 -25.73 -38.06 29.47
C LEU A 283 -25.08 -37.44 28.25
N LYS A 284 -25.68 -37.55 27.07
CA LYS A 284 -25.20 -36.89 25.86
C LYS A 284 -25.81 -35.50 25.73
N VAL A 285 -24.97 -34.49 25.82
CA VAL A 285 -25.33 -33.06 25.74
C VAL A 285 -25.03 -32.56 24.33
N ARG A 286 -25.98 -31.78 23.74
CA ARG A 286 -25.86 -31.20 22.39
C ARG A 286 -26.15 -29.70 22.43
N TRP A 287 -25.45 -28.96 21.60
CA TRP A 287 -25.63 -27.50 21.46
C TRP A 287 -25.27 -27.05 20.05
N GLY A 288 -25.69 -25.82 19.68
CA GLY A 288 -25.40 -25.24 18.37
C GLY A 288 -23.95 -24.79 18.23
N TYR A 289 -23.41 -24.91 17.03
CA TYR A 289 -22.10 -24.37 16.65
C TYR A 289 -22.13 -22.83 16.67
N GLN A 290 -20.98 -22.23 16.98
CA GLN A 290 -20.73 -20.78 16.80
C GLN A 290 -19.39 -20.59 16.07
N ASP A 291 -19.39 -19.73 15.06
CA ASP A 291 -18.20 -19.47 14.26
C ASP A 291 -17.12 -18.77 15.10
N GLY A 292 -15.87 -19.14 14.87
CA GLY A 292 -14.68 -18.60 15.55
C GLY A 292 -14.46 -19.13 16.97
N VAL A 293 -15.38 -19.90 17.56
CA VAL A 293 -15.20 -20.48 18.90
C VAL A 293 -14.17 -21.59 18.87
N THR A 294 -13.29 -21.62 19.85
CA THR A 294 -12.21 -22.61 19.97
C THR A 294 -12.59 -23.83 20.82
N LYS A 295 -13.43 -23.59 21.83
CA LYS A 295 -13.86 -24.64 22.77
C LYS A 295 -15.19 -24.27 23.42
N TYR A 296 -15.83 -25.26 24.04
CA TYR A 296 -17.04 -25.07 24.84
C TYR A 296 -16.77 -25.55 26.26
N GLN A 297 -17.45 -24.96 27.23
CA GLN A 297 -17.54 -25.44 28.59
C GLN A 297 -18.95 -25.94 28.87
N VAL A 298 -19.07 -27.19 29.24
CA VAL A 298 -20.32 -27.83 29.66
C VAL A 298 -20.27 -27.97 31.18
N ARG A 299 -21.13 -27.23 31.89
CA ARG A 299 -21.29 -27.32 33.34
C ARG A 299 -22.51 -28.17 33.67
N TYR A 300 -22.35 -29.04 34.64
CA TYR A 300 -23.44 -29.90 35.08
C TYR A 300 -23.44 -30.09 36.60
N SER A 301 -24.64 -30.21 37.17
CA SER A 301 -24.89 -30.24 38.62
C SER A 301 -26.17 -30.99 38.92
N ARG A 302 -26.30 -31.48 40.12
CA ARG A 302 -27.59 -31.93 40.70
C ARG A 302 -28.37 -30.77 41.32
N ASP A 303 -27.71 -29.64 41.56
CA ASP A 303 -28.30 -28.38 42.01
C ASP A 303 -28.66 -27.51 40.80
N LYS A 304 -29.94 -27.17 40.62
CA LYS A 304 -30.42 -26.28 39.55
C LYS A 304 -29.84 -24.87 39.58
N ASN A 305 -29.43 -24.45 40.76
CA ASN A 305 -28.86 -23.09 40.98
C ASN A 305 -27.37 -23.04 40.72
N PHE A 306 -26.70 -24.18 40.53
CA PHE A 306 -25.25 -24.29 40.31
C PHE A 306 -24.44 -23.53 41.38
N LYS A 307 -24.76 -23.71 42.66
CA LYS A 307 -23.99 -23.13 43.77
C LYS A 307 -22.53 -23.55 43.67
N ALA A 308 -21.65 -22.70 44.16
CA ALA A 308 -20.22 -23.02 44.18
C ALA A 308 -19.97 -24.36 44.89
N GLY A 309 -19.10 -25.21 44.34
CA GLY A 309 -18.82 -26.55 44.83
C GLY A 309 -19.82 -27.63 44.45
N THR A 310 -21.02 -27.30 43.90
CA THR A 310 -22.06 -28.26 43.49
C THR A 310 -22.01 -28.70 42.07
N TYR A 311 -21.10 -28.15 41.21
CA TYR A 311 -21.04 -28.45 39.79
C TYR A 311 -19.67 -28.91 39.33
N LEU A 312 -19.67 -29.66 38.24
CA LEU A 312 -18.46 -29.99 37.50
C LEU A 312 -18.52 -29.27 36.12
N THR A 313 -17.34 -29.02 35.59
CA THR A 313 -17.22 -28.40 34.25
C THR A 313 -16.32 -29.25 33.36
N LYS A 314 -16.84 -29.62 32.18
CA LYS A 314 -16.10 -30.33 31.13
C LYS A 314 -15.79 -29.35 30.00
N THR A 315 -14.53 -29.21 29.64
CA THR A 315 -14.11 -28.44 28.47
C THR A 315 -14.08 -29.37 27.24
N VAL A 316 -14.63 -28.90 26.14
CA VAL A 316 -14.75 -29.65 24.87
C VAL A 316 -14.20 -28.78 23.76
N LYS A 317 -13.26 -29.29 22.97
CA LYS A 317 -12.76 -28.59 21.76
C LYS A 317 -13.92 -28.38 20.78
N ALA A 318 -14.01 -27.23 20.16
CA ALA A 318 -15.01 -26.99 19.12
C ALA A 318 -14.67 -27.82 17.87
N HIS A 319 -15.67 -28.48 17.30
CA HIS A 319 -15.59 -29.03 15.96
C HIS A 319 -15.82 -27.92 14.94
N GLY A 320 -15.26 -28.05 13.73
CA GLY A 320 -15.37 -27.05 12.68
C GLY A 320 -16.80 -26.76 12.20
N LYS A 321 -16.92 -25.80 11.30
CA LYS A 321 -18.21 -25.30 10.77
C LYS A 321 -19.10 -26.37 10.09
N ASP A 322 -18.50 -27.48 9.65
CA ASP A 322 -19.21 -28.59 9.04
C ASP A 322 -20.13 -29.34 10.03
N TYR A 323 -19.97 -29.08 11.31
CA TYR A 323 -20.76 -29.65 12.39
C TYR A 323 -21.69 -28.59 13.00
N THR A 324 -22.88 -28.41 12.43
CA THR A 324 -23.89 -27.46 12.94
C THR A 324 -24.29 -27.74 14.39
N THR A 325 -24.17 -29.01 14.83
CA THR A 325 -24.42 -29.47 16.20
C THR A 325 -23.14 -29.99 16.83
N GLN A 326 -22.80 -29.42 17.98
CA GLN A 326 -21.70 -29.82 18.85
C GLN A 326 -22.24 -30.77 19.94
N SER A 327 -21.46 -31.70 20.43
CA SER A 327 -21.91 -32.60 21.50
C SER A 327 -20.77 -33.11 22.39
N THR A 328 -21.12 -33.55 23.56
CA THR A 328 -20.24 -34.37 24.42
C THR A 328 -21.05 -35.34 25.27
N THR A 329 -20.42 -36.42 25.70
CA THR A 329 -21.02 -37.36 26.64
C THR A 329 -20.41 -37.09 28.02
N LEU A 330 -21.27 -36.84 29.00
CA LEU A 330 -20.94 -36.83 30.43
C LEU A 330 -21.01 -38.24 30.95
N THR A 331 -19.97 -38.70 31.61
CA THR A 331 -19.85 -40.07 32.15
C THR A 331 -19.68 -40.06 33.68
N LYS A 332 -19.75 -41.22 34.28
CA LYS A 332 -19.59 -41.36 35.75
C LYS A 332 -20.66 -40.59 36.55
N LEU A 333 -21.87 -40.47 35.99
CA LEU A 333 -22.99 -39.89 36.72
C LEU A 333 -23.58 -40.89 37.72
N LYS A 334 -24.21 -40.38 38.79
CA LYS A 334 -24.96 -41.25 39.73
C LYS A 334 -26.34 -41.53 39.16
N ARG A 335 -26.78 -42.79 39.14
CA ARG A 335 -28.13 -43.20 38.73
C ARG A 335 -29.19 -42.69 39.69
N GLY A 336 -30.39 -42.47 39.23
CA GLY A 336 -31.52 -42.01 40.06
C GLY A 336 -31.51 -40.52 40.38
N TYR A 337 -30.57 -39.74 39.85
CA TYR A 337 -30.51 -38.28 40.08
C TYR A 337 -30.77 -37.50 38.80
N THR A 338 -31.47 -36.37 38.95
CA THR A 338 -31.64 -35.37 37.89
C THR A 338 -30.37 -34.51 37.84
N TYR A 339 -29.86 -34.29 36.61
CA TYR A 339 -28.71 -33.42 36.34
C TYR A 339 -29.15 -32.22 35.51
N TYR A 340 -28.85 -31.04 36.00
CA TYR A 340 -29.02 -29.78 35.28
C TYR A 340 -27.75 -29.45 34.51
N VAL A 341 -27.88 -29.04 33.26
CA VAL A 341 -26.76 -28.80 32.36
C VAL A 341 -26.88 -27.42 31.73
N LYS A 342 -25.78 -26.70 31.63
CA LYS A 342 -25.66 -25.46 30.86
C LYS A 342 -24.32 -25.43 30.12
N VAL A 343 -24.28 -24.68 29.02
CA VAL A 343 -23.13 -24.61 28.10
C VAL A 343 -22.76 -23.17 27.87
N ARG A 344 -21.47 -22.87 27.71
CA ARG A 344 -20.98 -21.61 27.14
C ARG A 344 -19.90 -21.85 26.10
N ALA A 345 -19.82 -20.98 25.13
CA ALA A 345 -18.75 -20.93 24.15
C ALA A 345 -17.55 -20.17 24.71
N VAL A 346 -16.35 -20.54 24.26
CA VAL A 346 -15.10 -19.92 24.65
C VAL A 346 -14.22 -19.73 23.40
N TYR A 347 -13.73 -18.55 23.21
CA TYR A 347 -12.66 -18.27 22.25
C TYR A 347 -11.36 -18.07 23.05
N THR A 348 -10.29 -18.69 22.58
CA THR A 348 -8.94 -18.44 23.10
C THR A 348 -8.19 -17.63 22.05
N ASP A 349 -7.77 -16.43 22.41
CA ASP A 349 -6.99 -15.58 21.52
C ASP A 349 -5.64 -16.24 21.23
N PRO A 350 -5.28 -16.50 19.97
CA PRO A 350 -4.03 -17.20 19.64
C PRO A 350 -2.78 -16.36 19.89
N VAL A 351 -2.93 -15.04 20.06
CA VAL A 351 -1.80 -14.12 20.29
C VAL A 351 -1.55 -13.91 21.76
N THR A 352 -2.61 -13.64 22.56
CA THR A 352 -2.48 -13.33 23.99
C THR A 352 -2.69 -14.54 24.88
N GLY A 353 -3.31 -15.60 24.39
CA GLY A 353 -3.75 -16.75 25.19
C GLY A 353 -5.01 -16.50 26.03
N ASP A 354 -5.57 -15.28 25.97
CA ASP A 354 -6.74 -14.89 26.74
C ASP A 354 -7.99 -15.67 26.32
N ASN A 355 -8.84 -15.97 27.29
CA ASN A 355 -10.13 -16.62 27.03
C ASN A 355 -11.28 -15.61 27.04
N TYR A 356 -12.01 -15.49 25.95
CA TYR A 356 -13.24 -14.71 25.84
C TYR A 356 -14.44 -15.66 26.04
N TYR A 357 -15.18 -15.44 27.11
CA TYR A 357 -16.27 -16.32 27.51
C TYR A 357 -17.62 -15.75 27.06
N GLY A 358 -18.35 -16.53 26.29
CA GLY A 358 -19.77 -16.27 26.04
C GLY A 358 -20.62 -16.49 27.31
N SER A 359 -21.82 -15.92 27.31
CA SER A 359 -22.76 -16.14 28.37
C SER A 359 -23.20 -17.59 28.44
N TRP A 360 -23.47 -18.09 29.67
CA TRP A 360 -24.05 -19.42 29.85
C TRP A 360 -25.44 -19.54 29.21
N SER A 361 -25.72 -20.66 28.60
CA SER A 361 -27.09 -20.99 28.19
C SER A 361 -28.04 -21.02 29.40
N GLY A 362 -29.34 -21.02 29.17
CA GLY A 362 -30.29 -21.55 30.14
C GLY A 362 -29.94 -23.03 30.44
N TRP A 363 -30.26 -23.45 31.66
CA TRP A 363 -30.10 -24.89 31.99
C TRP A 363 -31.22 -25.76 31.40
N ARG A 364 -30.95 -27.04 31.25
CA ARG A 364 -31.91 -28.09 30.93
C ARG A 364 -31.63 -29.26 31.87
N SER A 365 -32.66 -30.07 32.14
CA SER A 365 -32.59 -31.27 32.99
C SER A 365 -33.15 -32.48 32.28
#